data_1a358f37842eee1370f55b533d215eae
#
_entry.id   1a358f37842eee1370f55b533d215eae
#
_cell.length_a   1.000
_cell.length_b   1.000
_cell.length_c   1.000
_cell.angle_alpha   90.00
_cell.angle_beta   90.00
_cell.angle_gamma   90.00
#
_symmetry.space_group_name_H-M   'P 1'
#
loop_
_entity.id
_entity.type
_entity.pdbx_description
1 polymer ?
#
loop_
_entity_poly.entity_id
_entity_poly.type
_entity_poly.pdbx_seq_one_letter_code
_entity_poly.pdbx_strand_id
1 'polypeptide(L)'
;MGSEMCIRDSFIQEKIYNARRVSVTEYTMSEIVASIYDKIESTGLREGILFIDEINCVSETLAPTMLQFLQCKTFGTHAIPEGWIIVAAGNPPEYNKSVREFDVVTLDRIKMIHVEPDHQVWTEYAEQVQIHPAIRSYLDIKPGNFCRIETTVDGKRFATPRGWEDLSRFLEVYEKLGKTADRDVISQYIQYPQIAKDFANYLELYQKYQKDYQVDEILHGVIREAACRKLEKAPFDERLSVISLLSLIHISEPTRP
;
A
#
# COMPACT_ATOMS: atom_id res chain seq x y z
N MET A 1 -11.85 -3.60 -16.07
CA MET A 1 -12.81 -4.64 -16.48
C MET A 1 -12.53 -5.83 -15.58
N GLY A 2 -13.30 -5.96 -14.49
CA GLY A 2 -13.20 -7.10 -13.60
C GLY A 2 -13.70 -8.32 -14.33
N SER A 3 -12.85 -9.32 -14.52
CA SER A 3 -13.31 -10.65 -14.87
C SER A 3 -14.19 -11.12 -13.71
N GLU A 4 -15.51 -11.18 -13.95
CA GLU A 4 -16.38 -11.97 -13.09
C GLU A 4 -15.80 -13.37 -13.07
N MET A 5 -15.23 -13.73 -11.93
CA MET A 5 -14.66 -15.04 -11.69
C MET A 5 -15.79 -16.05 -11.85
N CYS A 6 -15.82 -16.79 -12.97
CA CYS A 6 -16.80 -17.84 -13.24
C CYS A 6 -16.67 -18.98 -12.21
N ILE A 7 -17.27 -18.78 -11.04
CA ILE A 7 -17.22 -19.71 -9.89
C ILE A 7 -18.26 -20.83 -10.03
N ARG A 8 -19.06 -20.84 -11.11
CA ARG A 8 -20.22 -21.73 -11.26
C ARG A 8 -20.35 -22.47 -12.58
N ASP A 9 -19.26 -22.79 -13.22
CA ASP A 9 -19.37 -23.74 -14.32
C ASP A 9 -19.48 -25.13 -13.73
N SER A 10 -20.72 -25.63 -13.69
CA SER A 10 -21.05 -27.00 -13.30
C SER A 10 -21.58 -27.73 -14.51
N PHE A 11 -21.19 -28.96 -14.63
CA PHE A 11 -21.74 -29.87 -15.63
C PHE A 11 -22.41 -31.05 -14.98
N ILE A 12 -23.44 -31.61 -15.63
CA ILE A 12 -24.16 -32.78 -15.17
C ILE A 12 -23.48 -34.02 -15.76
N GLN A 13 -22.98 -34.89 -14.89
CA GLN A 13 -22.41 -36.16 -15.27
C GLN A 13 -23.31 -37.32 -14.76
N GLU A 14 -23.56 -38.30 -15.62
CA GLU A 14 -24.26 -39.52 -15.18
C GLU A 14 -23.25 -40.50 -14.54
N LYS A 15 -23.52 -40.88 -13.29
CA LYS A 15 -22.75 -41.90 -12.58
C LYS A 15 -23.65 -43.09 -12.21
N ILE A 16 -23.07 -44.27 -12.17
CA ILE A 16 -23.79 -45.48 -11.79
C ILE A 16 -23.43 -45.85 -10.36
N TYR A 17 -24.41 -45.83 -9.46
CA TYR A 17 -24.27 -46.29 -8.10
C TYR A 17 -25.25 -47.44 -7.85
N ASN A 18 -24.74 -48.56 -7.40
CA ASN A 18 -25.58 -49.77 -7.13
C ASN A 18 -26.54 -50.13 -8.28
N ALA A 19 -26.01 -50.15 -9.51
CA ALA A 19 -26.76 -50.40 -10.76
C ALA A 19 -27.85 -49.37 -11.09
N ARG A 20 -27.89 -48.21 -10.43
CA ARG A 20 -28.80 -47.10 -10.75
C ARG A 20 -28.02 -45.96 -11.36
N ARG A 21 -28.53 -45.40 -12.45
CA ARG A 21 -28.03 -44.16 -13.04
C ARG A 21 -28.50 -42.99 -12.20
N VAL A 22 -27.55 -42.15 -11.79
CA VAL A 22 -27.83 -40.95 -11.02
C VAL A 22 -27.11 -39.80 -11.69
N SER A 23 -27.80 -38.69 -11.92
CA SER A 23 -27.20 -37.45 -12.40
C SER A 23 -26.49 -36.76 -11.24
N VAL A 24 -25.21 -36.52 -11.38
CA VAL A 24 -24.39 -35.83 -10.39
C VAL A 24 -23.92 -34.52 -10.99
N THR A 25 -24.06 -33.42 -10.26
CA THR A 25 -23.50 -32.14 -10.64
C THR A 25 -22.03 -32.08 -10.23
N GLU A 26 -21.15 -31.96 -11.18
CA GLU A 26 -19.72 -31.72 -10.94
C GLU A 26 -19.41 -30.26 -11.19
N TYR A 27 -18.61 -29.65 -10.31
CA TYR A 27 -18.16 -28.31 -10.43
C TYR A 27 -16.77 -28.30 -11.09
N THR A 28 -16.56 -27.34 -11.99
CA THR A 28 -15.22 -27.08 -12.52
C THR A 28 -14.31 -26.56 -11.42
N MET A 29 -13.02 -26.87 -11.52
CA MET A 29 -12.03 -26.33 -10.60
C MET A 29 -11.99 -24.80 -10.74
N SER A 30 -12.08 -24.08 -9.62
CA SER A 30 -11.95 -22.63 -9.66
C SER A 30 -10.52 -22.24 -10.02
N GLU A 31 -10.36 -21.09 -10.70
CA GLU A 31 -9.06 -20.53 -11.06
C GLU A 31 -8.16 -20.35 -9.83
N ILE A 32 -8.74 -20.03 -8.67
CA ILE A 32 -7.99 -19.90 -7.40
C ILE A 32 -7.29 -21.22 -7.03
N VAL A 33 -7.99 -22.34 -7.11
CA VAL A 33 -7.40 -23.65 -6.79
C VAL A 33 -6.48 -24.12 -7.90
N ALA A 34 -6.87 -23.91 -9.16
CA ALA A 34 -6.04 -24.25 -10.31
C ALA A 34 -4.68 -23.57 -10.28
N SER A 35 -4.63 -22.27 -9.92
CA SER A 35 -3.37 -21.51 -9.81
C SER A 35 -2.38 -22.11 -8.82
N ILE A 36 -2.86 -22.77 -7.77
CA ILE A 36 -1.99 -23.46 -6.81
C ILE A 36 -1.37 -24.71 -7.46
N TYR A 37 -2.18 -25.51 -8.16
CA TYR A 37 -1.69 -26.70 -8.85
C TYR A 37 -0.68 -26.33 -9.95
N ASP A 38 -0.96 -25.30 -10.75
CA ASP A 38 -0.05 -24.78 -11.77
C ASP A 38 1.26 -24.31 -11.14
N LYS A 39 1.19 -23.67 -9.96
CA LYS A 39 2.38 -23.24 -9.25
C LYS A 39 3.22 -24.42 -8.75
N ILE A 40 2.57 -25.44 -8.20
CA ILE A 40 3.25 -26.68 -7.78
C ILE A 40 3.91 -27.35 -8.97
N GLU A 41 3.21 -27.47 -10.10
CA GLU A 41 3.71 -28.11 -11.30
C GLU A 41 4.92 -27.36 -11.87
N SER A 42 4.84 -26.02 -11.93
CA SER A 42 5.90 -25.17 -12.49
C SER A 42 7.13 -25.04 -11.62
N THR A 43 7.00 -25.12 -10.28
CA THR A 43 8.11 -24.88 -9.34
C THR A 43 8.59 -26.13 -8.60
N GLY A 44 7.76 -27.19 -8.54
CA GLY A 44 8.01 -28.38 -7.71
C GLY A 44 7.82 -28.15 -6.19
N LEU A 45 7.46 -26.92 -5.77
CA LEU A 45 7.24 -26.59 -4.36
C LEU A 45 5.89 -27.13 -3.89
N ARG A 46 5.89 -27.88 -2.79
CA ARG A 46 4.67 -28.46 -2.20
C ARG A 46 4.04 -27.59 -1.12
N GLU A 47 4.74 -26.55 -0.71
CA GLU A 47 4.32 -25.64 0.36
C GLU A 47 4.24 -24.21 -0.17
N GLY A 48 3.28 -23.42 0.32
CA GLY A 48 3.13 -22.05 -0.12
C GLY A 48 2.04 -21.28 0.60
N ILE A 49 1.89 -20.03 0.19
CA ILE A 49 0.86 -19.12 0.68
C ILE A 49 -0.04 -18.74 -0.49
N LEU A 50 -1.34 -18.97 -0.34
CA LEU A 50 -2.36 -18.37 -1.19
C LEU A 50 -2.79 -17.06 -0.56
N PHE A 51 -2.44 -15.94 -1.19
CA PHE A 51 -2.85 -14.62 -0.75
C PHE A 51 -4.09 -14.16 -1.51
N ILE A 52 -5.13 -13.75 -0.79
CA ILE A 52 -6.39 -13.25 -1.35
C ILE A 52 -6.59 -11.82 -0.86
N ASP A 53 -6.52 -10.86 -1.78
CA ASP A 53 -6.76 -9.46 -1.46
C ASP A 53 -8.24 -9.11 -1.56
N GLU A 54 -8.67 -8.11 -0.77
CA GLU A 54 -10.05 -7.59 -0.71
C GLU A 54 -11.12 -8.67 -0.47
N ILE A 55 -10.84 -9.66 0.36
CA ILE A 55 -11.72 -10.81 0.61
C ILE A 55 -13.14 -10.41 1.05
N ASN A 56 -13.31 -9.29 1.67
CA ASN A 56 -14.59 -8.79 2.17
C ASN A 56 -15.30 -7.81 1.21
N CYS A 57 -14.76 -7.62 0.00
CA CYS A 57 -15.37 -6.86 -1.08
C CYS A 57 -16.13 -7.73 -2.09
N VAL A 58 -16.21 -9.04 -1.86
CA VAL A 58 -16.91 -9.99 -2.73
C VAL A 58 -18.43 -9.76 -2.73
N SER A 59 -19.09 -10.13 -3.83
CA SER A 59 -20.55 -10.00 -3.96
C SER A 59 -21.30 -10.85 -2.92
N GLU A 60 -22.55 -10.46 -2.63
CA GLU A 60 -23.42 -11.21 -1.69
C GLU A 60 -23.56 -12.68 -2.02
N THR A 61 -23.59 -13.00 -3.30
CA THR A 61 -23.77 -14.37 -3.77
C THR A 61 -22.52 -15.22 -3.58
N LEU A 62 -21.34 -14.59 -3.55
CA LEU A 62 -20.04 -15.27 -3.43
C LEU A 62 -19.52 -15.32 -1.99
N ALA A 63 -19.94 -14.39 -1.13
CA ALA A 63 -19.44 -14.32 0.23
C ALA A 63 -19.57 -15.65 1.01
N PRO A 64 -20.70 -16.38 0.99
CA PRO A 64 -20.81 -17.67 1.69
C PRO A 64 -19.80 -18.70 1.17
N THR A 65 -19.57 -18.74 -0.15
CA THR A 65 -18.64 -19.68 -0.79
C THR A 65 -17.19 -19.34 -0.41
N MET A 66 -16.84 -18.07 -0.39
CA MET A 66 -15.50 -17.62 0.03
C MET A 66 -15.25 -17.89 1.51
N LEU A 67 -16.25 -17.70 2.37
CA LEU A 67 -16.14 -18.02 3.78
C LEU A 67 -15.95 -19.53 3.99
N GLN A 68 -16.71 -20.37 3.27
CA GLN A 68 -16.53 -21.81 3.29
C GLN A 68 -15.12 -22.20 2.81
N PHE A 69 -14.62 -21.53 1.78
CA PHE A 69 -13.27 -21.74 1.27
C PHE A 69 -12.20 -21.44 2.32
N LEU A 70 -12.29 -20.31 3.02
CA LEU A 70 -11.39 -19.96 4.11
C LEU A 70 -11.41 -21.01 5.24
N GLN A 71 -12.58 -21.53 5.57
CA GLN A 71 -12.76 -22.47 6.67
C GLN A 71 -12.31 -23.88 6.33
N CYS A 72 -12.75 -24.38 5.17
CA CYS A 72 -12.60 -25.79 4.78
C CYS A 72 -11.42 -26.04 3.84
N LYS A 73 -10.80 -24.98 3.31
CA LYS A 73 -9.77 -25.06 2.27
C LYS A 73 -10.22 -25.83 1.02
N THR A 74 -11.54 -25.79 0.73
CA THR A 74 -12.14 -26.47 -0.41
C THR A 74 -13.00 -25.51 -1.21
N PHE A 75 -12.94 -25.61 -2.52
CA PHE A 75 -13.81 -24.90 -3.43
C PHE A 75 -14.62 -25.93 -4.24
N GLY A 76 -15.92 -26.06 -3.96
CA GLY A 76 -16.71 -27.16 -4.45
C GLY A 76 -16.14 -28.52 -3.99
N THR A 77 -15.75 -29.37 -4.92
CA THR A 77 -15.14 -30.69 -4.66
C THR A 77 -13.62 -30.66 -4.63
N HIS A 78 -12.99 -29.51 -4.91
CA HIS A 78 -11.54 -29.37 -5.05
C HIS A 78 -10.93 -28.79 -3.78
N ALA A 79 -10.01 -29.53 -3.17
CA ALA A 79 -9.29 -29.11 -1.98
C ALA A 79 -7.96 -28.41 -2.34
N ILE A 80 -7.53 -27.47 -1.51
CA ILE A 80 -6.16 -26.97 -1.54
C ILE A 80 -5.22 -28.08 -1.06
N PRO A 81 -4.09 -28.31 -1.73
CA PRO A 81 -3.09 -29.28 -1.30
C PRO A 81 -2.58 -29.02 0.12
N GLU A 82 -2.19 -30.09 0.83
CA GLU A 82 -1.50 -29.96 2.12
C GLU A 82 -0.21 -29.13 1.97
N GLY A 83 0.16 -28.41 3.02
CA GLY A 83 1.30 -27.49 3.01
C GLY A 83 0.97 -26.07 2.57
N TRP A 84 -0.23 -25.80 2.04
CA TRP A 84 -0.63 -24.46 1.65
C TRP A 84 -1.47 -23.77 2.73
N ILE A 85 -1.14 -22.49 2.96
CA ILE A 85 -1.82 -21.62 3.92
C ILE A 85 -2.58 -20.54 3.14
N ILE A 86 -3.84 -20.29 3.53
CA ILE A 86 -4.59 -19.15 3.01
C ILE A 86 -4.34 -17.95 3.91
N VAL A 87 -3.92 -16.84 3.32
CA VAL A 87 -3.83 -15.54 3.93
C VAL A 87 -4.73 -14.60 3.16
N ALA A 88 -5.62 -13.92 3.84
CA ALA A 88 -6.55 -12.99 3.21
C ALA A 88 -6.39 -11.59 3.79
N ALA A 89 -6.47 -10.57 2.95
CA ALA A 89 -6.50 -9.18 3.35
C ALA A 89 -7.88 -8.59 3.07
N GLY A 90 -8.28 -7.63 3.88
CA GLY A 90 -9.53 -6.91 3.71
C GLY A 90 -9.49 -5.55 4.40
N ASN A 91 -10.23 -4.61 3.86
CA ASN A 91 -10.33 -3.28 4.44
C ASN A 91 -11.49 -3.21 5.43
N PRO A 92 -11.37 -2.46 6.53
CA PRO A 92 -12.47 -2.24 7.45
C PRO A 92 -13.58 -1.37 6.82
N PRO A 93 -14.85 -1.48 7.30
CA PRO A 93 -16.00 -0.78 6.73
C PRO A 93 -15.86 0.75 6.68
N GLU A 94 -15.06 1.33 7.57
CA GLU A 94 -14.79 2.77 7.60
C GLU A 94 -14.08 3.27 6.32
N TYR A 95 -13.29 2.41 5.70
CA TYR A 95 -12.55 2.75 4.48
C TYR A 95 -13.36 2.45 3.22
N ASN A 96 -14.18 1.40 3.24
CA ASN A 96 -14.96 1.00 2.08
C ASN A 96 -16.38 0.58 2.48
N LYS A 97 -17.40 1.32 2.03
CA LYS A 97 -18.82 1.04 2.34
C LYS A 97 -19.35 -0.26 1.72
N SER A 98 -18.68 -0.79 0.72
CA SER A 98 -19.04 -2.06 0.07
C SER A 98 -18.53 -3.28 0.84
N VAL A 99 -17.74 -3.07 1.88
CA VAL A 99 -17.16 -4.11 2.72
C VAL A 99 -18.21 -4.67 3.66
N ARG A 100 -18.15 -5.99 3.84
CA ARG A 100 -18.98 -6.71 4.79
C ARG A 100 -18.16 -7.12 6.00
N GLU A 101 -18.78 -7.04 7.15
CA GLU A 101 -18.25 -7.63 8.36
C GLU A 101 -18.44 -9.13 8.33
N PHE A 102 -17.45 -9.86 8.76
CA PHE A 102 -17.56 -11.31 8.98
C PHE A 102 -18.38 -11.57 10.24
N ASP A 103 -19.21 -12.58 10.17
CA ASP A 103 -19.95 -13.04 11.35
C ASP A 103 -19.03 -13.68 12.40
N VAL A 104 -19.52 -13.77 13.63
CA VAL A 104 -18.76 -14.32 14.75
C VAL A 104 -18.30 -15.76 14.50
N VAL A 105 -19.12 -16.55 13.79
CA VAL A 105 -18.80 -17.96 13.48
C VAL A 105 -17.61 -18.07 12.53
N THR A 106 -17.49 -17.12 11.61
CA THR A 106 -16.34 -17.04 10.70
C THR A 106 -15.10 -16.55 11.44
N LEU A 107 -15.25 -15.49 12.24
CA LEU A 107 -14.13 -14.91 13.01
C LEU A 107 -13.52 -15.91 13.99
N ASP A 108 -14.34 -16.80 14.58
CA ASP A 108 -13.88 -17.85 15.50
C ASP A 108 -12.97 -18.90 14.83
N ARG A 109 -13.04 -19.03 13.50
CA ARG A 109 -12.30 -20.03 12.72
C ARG A 109 -11.07 -19.49 12.02
N ILE A 110 -10.88 -18.19 12.01
CA ILE A 110 -9.74 -17.51 11.41
C ILE A 110 -8.91 -16.81 12.48
N LYS A 111 -7.65 -16.53 12.18
CA LYS A 111 -6.82 -15.64 12.99
C LYS A 111 -6.83 -14.25 12.36
N MET A 112 -7.44 -13.30 13.05
CA MET A 112 -7.48 -11.92 12.59
C MET A 112 -6.27 -11.15 13.13
N ILE A 113 -5.59 -10.45 12.23
CA ILE A 113 -4.48 -9.57 12.55
C ILE A 113 -4.89 -8.17 12.11
N HIS A 114 -4.91 -7.23 13.05
CA HIS A 114 -5.12 -5.81 12.74
C HIS A 114 -3.79 -5.19 12.32
N VAL A 115 -3.78 -4.61 11.13
CA VAL A 115 -2.62 -3.88 10.59
C VAL A 115 -2.95 -2.40 10.62
N GLU A 116 -2.21 -1.65 11.40
CA GLU A 116 -2.34 -0.19 11.49
C GLU A 116 -1.17 0.51 10.79
N PRO A 117 -1.42 1.69 10.20
CA PRO A 117 -0.34 2.46 9.60
C PRO A 117 0.58 3.01 10.70
N ASP A 118 1.85 2.60 10.67
CA ASP A 118 2.89 3.06 11.59
C ASP A 118 3.93 3.89 10.82
N HIS A 119 4.10 5.15 11.21
CA HIS A 119 5.04 6.07 10.57
C HIS A 119 6.50 5.64 10.77
N GLN A 120 6.86 5.10 11.94
CA GLN A 120 8.24 4.70 12.22
C GLN A 120 8.65 3.52 11.34
N VAL A 121 7.79 2.49 11.27
CA VAL A 121 8.01 1.34 10.39
C VAL A 121 8.03 1.77 8.90
N TRP A 122 7.15 2.71 8.54
CA TRP A 122 7.13 3.23 7.17
C TRP A 122 8.41 4.02 6.83
N THR A 123 9.04 4.68 7.79
CA THR A 123 10.30 5.41 7.57
C THR A 123 11.42 4.47 7.14
N GLU A 124 11.53 3.28 7.74
CA GLU A 124 12.50 2.25 7.30
C GLU A 124 12.24 1.80 5.85
N TYR A 125 10.97 1.56 5.51
CA TYR A 125 10.57 1.25 4.13
C TYR A 125 10.87 2.42 3.18
N ALA A 126 10.53 3.65 3.59
CA ALA A 126 10.74 4.86 2.80
C ALA A 126 12.22 5.10 2.45
N GLU A 127 13.13 4.69 3.33
CA GLU A 127 14.58 4.69 3.07
C GLU A 127 14.99 3.67 2.02
N GLN A 128 14.49 2.45 2.14
CA GLN A 128 14.81 1.38 1.20
C GLN A 128 14.33 1.65 -0.22
N VAL A 129 13.12 2.22 -0.38
CA VAL A 129 12.54 2.55 -1.69
C VAL A 129 12.85 3.98 -2.14
N GLN A 130 13.66 4.71 -1.38
CA GLN A 130 14.12 6.07 -1.69
C GLN A 130 12.97 7.07 -1.90
N ILE A 131 12.01 7.09 -0.99
CA ILE A 131 10.94 8.11 -0.99
C ILE A 131 11.57 9.51 -0.96
N HIS A 132 11.02 10.41 -1.75
CA HIS A 132 11.51 11.78 -1.94
C HIS A 132 11.84 12.48 -0.60
N PRO A 133 13.05 13.04 -0.43
CA PRO A 133 13.52 13.57 0.86
C PRO A 133 12.61 14.63 1.47
N ALA A 134 11.99 15.49 0.65
CA ALA A 134 11.04 16.49 1.15
C ALA A 134 9.80 15.86 1.81
N ILE A 135 9.31 14.71 1.33
CA ILE A 135 8.18 14.00 1.93
C ILE A 135 8.61 13.40 3.27
N ARG A 136 9.77 12.73 3.31
CA ARG A 136 10.30 12.12 4.52
C ARG A 136 10.47 13.18 5.61
N SER A 137 11.19 14.26 5.33
CA SER A 137 11.43 15.33 6.31
C SER A 137 10.14 16.03 6.76
N TYR A 138 9.17 16.21 5.87
CA TYR A 138 7.87 16.75 6.24
C TYR A 138 7.11 15.84 7.21
N LEU A 139 7.10 14.55 6.95
CA LEU A 139 6.40 13.58 7.79
C LEU A 139 7.09 13.34 9.12
N ASP A 140 8.42 13.48 9.20
CA ASP A 140 9.17 13.45 10.47
C ASP A 140 8.81 14.65 11.36
N ILE A 141 8.59 15.82 10.77
CA ILE A 141 8.14 17.03 11.49
C ILE A 141 6.66 16.91 11.88
N LYS A 142 5.83 16.31 11.02
CA LYS A 142 4.38 16.20 11.17
C LYS A 142 3.86 14.77 10.99
N PRO A 143 4.23 13.84 11.86
CA PRO A 143 3.87 12.43 11.71
C PRO A 143 2.35 12.19 11.69
N GLY A 144 1.54 13.05 12.31
CA GLY A 144 0.08 13.01 12.25
C GLY A 144 -0.52 13.22 10.85
N ASN A 145 0.27 13.67 9.87
CA ASN A 145 -0.15 13.85 8.48
C ASN A 145 0.17 12.62 7.60
N PHE A 146 0.84 11.62 8.15
CA PHE A 146 1.21 10.39 7.44
C PHE A 146 0.00 9.58 6.97
N CYS A 147 -0.91 9.30 7.90
CA CYS A 147 -2.16 8.61 7.60
C CYS A 147 -3.31 9.31 8.33
N ARG A 148 -4.14 10.01 7.57
CA ARG A 148 -5.30 10.72 8.11
C ARG A 148 -6.48 10.58 7.18
N ILE A 149 -7.58 10.05 7.69
CA ILE A 149 -8.82 9.87 6.94
C ILE A 149 -9.94 10.52 7.75
N GLU A 150 -10.72 11.36 7.10
CA GLU A 150 -11.84 12.07 7.71
C GLU A 150 -13.05 12.04 6.78
N THR A 151 -14.21 11.68 7.32
CA THR A 151 -15.46 11.73 6.58
C THR A 151 -16.17 13.04 6.91
N THR A 152 -16.41 13.85 5.90
CA THR A 152 -17.12 15.13 6.03
C THR A 152 -18.44 15.09 5.26
N VAL A 153 -19.25 16.13 5.39
CA VAL A 153 -20.51 16.26 4.64
C VAL A 153 -20.25 16.30 3.14
N ASP A 154 -19.13 16.89 2.72
CA ASP A 154 -18.74 17.05 1.31
C ASP A 154 -18.03 15.81 0.73
N GLY A 155 -17.77 14.78 1.54
CA GLY A 155 -17.07 13.57 1.14
C GLY A 155 -15.92 13.17 2.06
N LYS A 156 -15.11 12.22 1.61
CA LYS A 156 -13.93 11.77 2.36
C LYS A 156 -12.73 12.66 2.02
N ARG A 157 -11.98 13.05 3.05
CA ARG A 157 -10.68 13.72 2.93
C ARG A 157 -9.63 12.77 3.48
N PHE A 158 -8.53 12.60 2.76
CA PHE A 158 -7.51 11.64 3.19
C PHE A 158 -6.10 11.99 2.74
N ALA A 159 -5.16 11.61 3.57
CA ALA A 159 -3.75 11.45 3.25
C ALA A 159 -3.37 10.01 3.66
N THR A 160 -2.74 9.27 2.79
CA THR A 160 -2.42 7.85 3.02
C THR A 160 -0.96 7.56 2.67
N PRO A 161 -0.35 6.50 3.23
CA PRO A 161 1.00 6.09 2.87
C PRO A 161 1.19 5.89 1.35
N ARG A 162 0.20 5.30 0.68
CA ARG A 162 0.21 5.13 -0.78
C ARG A 162 0.19 6.48 -1.51
N GLY A 163 -0.65 7.43 -1.05
CA GLY A 163 -0.68 8.77 -1.64
C GLY A 163 0.66 9.50 -1.54
N TRP A 164 1.38 9.34 -0.43
CA TRP A 164 2.72 9.90 -0.27
C TRP A 164 3.76 9.23 -1.18
N GLU A 165 3.69 7.91 -1.35
CA GLU A 165 4.58 7.18 -2.26
C GLU A 165 4.34 7.56 -3.73
N ASP A 166 3.08 7.64 -4.16
CA ASP A 166 2.74 8.03 -5.52
C ASP A 166 3.15 9.50 -5.80
N LEU A 167 2.95 10.39 -4.81
CA LEU A 167 3.44 11.77 -4.89
C LEU A 167 4.97 11.82 -4.99
N SER A 168 5.68 10.96 -4.25
CA SER A 168 7.15 10.88 -4.33
C SER A 168 7.63 10.59 -5.75
N ARG A 169 7.09 9.54 -6.37
CA ARG A 169 7.41 9.17 -7.75
C ARG A 169 7.12 10.30 -8.73
N PHE A 170 6.03 11.02 -8.48
CA PHE A 170 5.65 12.15 -9.32
C PHE A 170 6.61 13.33 -9.17
N LEU A 171 7.01 13.68 -7.93
CA LEU A 171 7.96 14.75 -7.67
C LEU A 171 9.30 14.51 -8.36
N GLU A 172 9.83 13.29 -8.29
CA GLU A 172 11.08 12.92 -8.97
C GLU A 172 11.02 13.15 -10.50
N VAL A 173 9.90 12.80 -11.12
CA VAL A 173 9.71 13.03 -12.56
C VAL A 173 9.61 14.52 -12.86
N TYR A 174 8.89 15.29 -12.03
CA TYR A 174 8.72 16.72 -12.19
C TYR A 174 10.05 17.46 -12.08
N GLU A 175 10.89 17.08 -11.11
CA GLU A 175 12.22 17.66 -10.93
C GLU A 175 13.15 17.34 -12.11
N LYS A 176 13.14 16.11 -12.62
CA LYS A 176 13.88 15.75 -13.85
C LYS A 176 13.45 16.56 -15.07
N LEU A 177 12.19 17.01 -15.10
CA LEU A 177 11.66 17.88 -16.15
C LEU A 177 11.87 19.37 -15.87
N GLY A 178 12.52 19.74 -14.77
CA GLY A 178 12.70 21.13 -14.34
C GLY A 178 11.41 21.84 -13.93
N LYS A 179 10.38 21.09 -13.54
CA LYS A 179 9.08 21.61 -13.10
C LYS A 179 8.97 21.54 -11.58
N THR A 180 8.12 22.41 -11.02
CA THR A 180 7.76 22.41 -9.60
C THR A 180 6.32 21.98 -9.45
N ALA A 181 6.04 21.16 -8.43
CA ALA A 181 4.68 20.75 -8.10
C ALA A 181 4.02 21.83 -7.24
N ASP A 182 2.91 22.33 -7.69
CA ASP A 182 2.07 23.27 -6.95
C ASP A 182 1.05 22.55 -6.07
N ARG A 183 0.24 23.32 -5.33
CA ARG A 183 -0.80 22.80 -4.46
C ARG A 183 -1.82 21.94 -5.22
N ASP A 184 -2.18 22.32 -6.44
CA ASP A 184 -3.25 21.65 -7.19
C ASP A 184 -2.79 20.26 -7.64
N VAL A 185 -1.52 20.14 -8.00
CA VAL A 185 -0.88 18.85 -8.31
C VAL A 185 -0.79 17.98 -7.06
N ILE A 186 -0.31 18.52 -5.93
CA ILE A 186 -0.17 17.78 -4.68
C ILE A 186 -1.53 17.28 -4.19
N SER A 187 -2.60 18.08 -4.35
CA SER A 187 -3.94 17.71 -3.91
C SER A 187 -4.56 16.54 -4.70
N GLN A 188 -4.00 16.19 -5.85
CA GLN A 188 -4.44 15.00 -6.60
C GLN A 188 -4.02 13.70 -5.90
N TYR A 189 -2.93 13.73 -5.14
CA TYR A 189 -2.39 12.59 -4.38
C TYR A 189 -2.79 12.64 -2.91
N ILE A 190 -2.73 13.84 -2.32
CA ILE A 190 -3.08 14.11 -0.93
C ILE A 190 -4.43 14.82 -0.89
N GLN A 191 -5.51 14.04 -0.87
CA GLN A 191 -6.88 14.55 -0.92
C GLN A 191 -7.38 15.09 0.44
N TYR A 192 -6.48 15.57 1.27
CA TYR A 192 -6.75 16.31 2.50
C TYR A 192 -6.27 17.76 2.31
N PRO A 193 -7.17 18.73 2.02
CA PRO A 193 -6.81 20.06 1.53
C PRO A 193 -5.84 20.83 2.41
N GLN A 194 -5.97 20.70 3.74
CA GLN A 194 -5.10 21.37 4.69
C GLN A 194 -3.69 20.78 4.66
N ILE A 195 -3.57 19.45 4.55
CA ILE A 195 -2.29 18.75 4.47
C ILE A 195 -1.63 19.05 3.12
N ALA A 196 -2.38 19.02 2.03
CA ALA A 196 -1.86 19.33 0.70
C ALA A 196 -1.31 20.76 0.62
N LYS A 197 -2.05 21.74 1.19
CA LYS A 197 -1.59 23.14 1.27
C LYS A 197 -0.34 23.28 2.13
N ASP A 198 -0.32 22.63 3.27
CA ASP A 198 0.79 22.69 4.21
C ASP A 198 2.06 22.06 3.62
N PHE A 199 1.91 20.92 2.95
CA PHE A 199 3.03 20.28 2.26
C PHE A 199 3.51 21.09 1.04
N ALA A 200 2.62 21.73 0.29
CA ALA A 200 3.00 22.59 -0.83
C ALA A 200 3.89 23.76 -0.36
N ASN A 201 3.51 24.42 0.73
CA ASN A 201 4.31 25.50 1.33
C ASN A 201 5.67 24.98 1.83
N TYR A 202 5.65 23.78 2.44
CA TYR A 202 6.88 23.15 2.90
C TYR A 202 7.82 22.80 1.74
N LEU A 203 7.32 22.25 0.65
CA LEU A 203 8.08 21.87 -0.54
C LEU A 203 8.73 23.10 -1.19
N GLU A 204 8.01 24.23 -1.27
CA GLU A 204 8.56 25.48 -1.78
C GLU A 204 9.75 25.98 -0.93
N LEU A 205 9.61 25.94 0.40
CA LEU A 205 10.70 26.30 1.32
C LEU A 205 11.87 25.31 1.22
N TYR A 206 11.58 24.02 1.12
CA TYR A 206 12.58 22.97 0.95
C TYR A 206 13.43 23.21 -0.30
N GLN A 207 12.79 23.43 -1.45
CA GLN A 207 13.48 23.70 -2.72
C GLN A 207 14.26 25.02 -2.70
N LYS A 208 13.72 26.06 -2.02
CA LYS A 208 14.41 27.32 -1.82
C LYS A 208 15.69 27.12 -1.00
N TYR A 209 15.62 26.43 0.13
CA TYR A 209 16.79 26.21 0.98
C TYR A 209 17.82 25.31 0.31
N GLN A 210 17.39 24.29 -0.42
CA GLN A 210 18.28 23.44 -1.21
C GLN A 210 19.13 24.29 -2.17
N LYS A 211 18.53 25.23 -2.90
CA LYS A 211 19.23 26.14 -3.80
C LYS A 211 20.05 27.19 -3.06
N ASP A 212 19.46 27.81 -2.05
CA ASP A 212 20.05 28.94 -1.32
C ASP A 212 21.31 28.58 -0.53
N TYR A 213 21.37 27.35 -0.04
CA TYR A 213 22.49 26.80 0.72
C TYR A 213 23.38 25.86 -0.09
N GLN A 214 23.00 25.60 -1.35
CA GLN A 214 23.73 24.69 -2.25
C GLN A 214 23.98 23.32 -1.58
N VAL A 215 22.91 22.76 -1.04
CA VAL A 215 22.94 21.55 -0.22
C VAL A 215 23.63 20.40 -0.94
N ASP A 216 23.42 20.25 -2.25
CA ASP A 216 24.04 19.19 -3.06
C ASP A 216 25.59 19.34 -3.08
N GLU A 217 26.13 20.56 -3.11
CA GLU A 217 27.58 20.78 -3.03
C GLU A 217 28.12 20.42 -1.64
N ILE A 218 27.38 20.75 -0.58
CA ILE A 218 27.76 20.40 0.81
C ILE A 218 27.84 18.90 0.98
N LEU A 219 26.91 18.16 0.40
CA LEU A 219 26.88 16.68 0.43
C LEU A 219 28.09 16.06 -0.30
N HIS A 220 28.57 16.71 -1.36
CA HIS A 220 29.79 16.31 -2.05
C HIS A 220 31.07 16.83 -1.37
N GLY A 221 30.97 17.34 -0.13
CA GLY A 221 32.10 17.81 0.66
C GLY A 221 32.58 19.23 0.33
N VAL A 222 31.84 19.97 -0.52
CA VAL A 222 32.20 21.37 -0.89
C VAL A 222 31.40 22.35 -0.04
N ILE A 223 32.01 22.84 1.03
CA ILE A 223 31.35 23.79 1.93
C ILE A 223 31.83 25.22 1.55
N ARG A 224 30.89 26.04 1.09
CA ARG A 224 31.17 27.43 0.76
C ARG A 224 31.01 28.36 1.98
N GLU A 225 31.98 29.19 2.24
CA GLU A 225 31.96 30.16 3.35
C GLU A 225 30.72 31.09 3.32
N ALA A 226 30.24 31.41 2.12
CA ALA A 226 29.02 32.20 1.94
C ALA A 226 27.76 31.53 2.50
N ALA A 227 27.63 30.20 2.31
CA ALA A 227 26.52 29.41 2.86
C ALA A 227 26.57 29.37 4.40
N CYS A 228 27.78 29.18 4.98
CA CYS A 228 27.96 29.21 6.42
C CYS A 228 27.57 30.55 7.02
N ARG A 229 28.05 31.66 6.46
CA ARG A 229 27.71 33.02 6.91
C ARG A 229 26.21 33.33 6.79
N LYS A 230 25.56 32.80 5.76
CA LYS A 230 24.10 32.93 5.58
C LYS A 230 23.37 32.16 6.68
N LEU A 231 23.78 30.92 6.96
CA LEU A 231 23.19 30.07 7.98
C LEU A 231 23.35 30.63 9.39
N GLU A 232 24.52 31.24 9.70
CA GLU A 232 24.76 31.89 11.00
C GLU A 232 23.78 33.05 11.28
N LYS A 233 23.35 33.75 10.24
CA LYS A 233 22.43 34.91 10.33
C LYS A 233 20.96 34.48 10.18
N ALA A 234 20.69 33.25 9.77
CA ALA A 234 19.34 32.74 9.51
C ALA A 234 18.54 32.60 10.82
N PRO A 235 17.21 32.75 10.78
CA PRO A 235 16.31 32.44 11.89
C PRO A 235 16.46 30.96 12.32
N PHE A 236 16.07 30.67 13.57
CA PHE A 236 16.20 29.34 14.14
C PHE A 236 15.49 28.27 13.30
N ASP A 237 14.27 28.56 12.81
CA ASP A 237 13.46 27.62 12.01
C ASP A 237 14.14 27.31 10.66
N GLU A 238 14.76 28.30 10.03
CA GLU A 238 15.52 28.10 8.79
C GLU A 238 16.75 27.23 9.03
N ARG A 239 17.50 27.48 10.11
CA ARG A 239 18.66 26.65 10.49
C ARG A 239 18.27 25.20 10.74
N LEU A 240 17.18 25.00 11.48
CA LEU A 240 16.66 23.66 11.77
C LEU A 240 16.25 22.93 10.49
N SER A 241 15.58 23.62 9.57
CA SER A 241 15.17 23.06 8.28
C SER A 241 16.36 22.66 7.42
N VAL A 242 17.40 23.48 7.36
CA VAL A 242 18.63 23.16 6.59
C VAL A 242 19.39 21.98 7.22
N ILE A 243 19.47 21.91 8.55
CA ILE A 243 20.10 20.76 9.25
C ILE A 243 19.34 19.48 9.00
N SER A 244 18.00 19.51 9.09
CA SER A 244 17.16 18.37 8.79
C SER A 244 17.32 17.89 7.35
N LEU A 245 17.39 18.82 6.41
CA LEU A 245 17.62 18.57 5.00
C LEU A 245 18.96 17.87 4.75
N LEU A 246 20.03 18.37 5.35
CA LEU A 246 21.38 17.75 5.26
C LEU A 246 21.42 16.35 5.89
N SER A 247 20.77 16.15 7.03
CA SER A 247 20.76 14.87 7.74
C SER A 247 20.05 13.78 6.94
N LEU A 248 18.89 14.09 6.36
CA LEU A 248 18.08 13.13 5.60
C LEU A 248 18.73 12.71 4.29
N ILE A 249 19.39 13.63 3.59
CA ILE A 249 20.07 13.30 2.34
C ILE A 249 21.35 12.49 2.64
N HIS A 250 22.07 12.80 3.71
CA HIS A 250 23.27 12.03 4.10
C HIS A 250 22.96 10.57 4.46
N ILE A 251 21.80 10.30 5.06
CA ILE A 251 21.35 8.93 5.37
C ILE A 251 20.96 8.18 4.08
N SER A 252 20.53 8.88 3.04
CA SER A 252 20.04 8.27 1.80
C SER A 252 21.15 7.93 0.79
N GLU A 253 22.34 8.48 0.92
CA GLU A 253 23.49 8.08 0.10
C GLU A 253 24.22 6.89 0.75
N PRO A 254 24.22 5.70 0.12
CA PRO A 254 25.09 4.63 0.59
C PRO A 254 26.53 5.12 0.49
N THR A 255 27.23 5.15 1.62
CA THR A 255 28.68 5.35 1.67
C THR A 255 29.33 4.44 0.63
N ARG A 256 29.74 5.03 -0.49
CA ARG A 256 30.62 4.32 -1.43
C ARG A 256 31.95 4.06 -0.72
N PRO A 257 32.45 2.80 -0.74
CA PRO A 257 33.73 2.46 -0.18
C PRO A 257 34.88 3.16 -0.92
#